data_441622222c848ca304f122b23b9c448f
#
_entry.id   441622222c848ca304f122b23b9c448f
#
_cell.length_a   1.000
_cell.length_b   1.000
_cell.length_c   1.000
_cell.angle_alpha   90.00
_cell.angle_beta   90.00
_cell.angle_gamma   90.00
#
_symmetry.space_group_name_H-M   'P 1'
#
loop_
_entity.id
_entity.type
_entity.pdbx_description
1 polymer ?
#
loop_
_entity_poly.entity_id
_entity_poly.type
_entity_poly.pdbx_seq_one_letter_code
_entity_poly.pdbx_strand_id
1 'polypeptide(L)'
;MQLSIISRLCVLSLFLVHAFSNAEATGVPTLLQHEWRLPDHVPYPDGNEPTPQRVELGRMLYFDKRLSRDGTTSCASCHDPAQGWSDGLATSRGLDGKTLPRASPTIINAAYNTIQMWDGRKASLEDQAMGPMDSPDEMATDFDKLMALLGRDATYRAAFQAAYPDAPIDKLLIAKAIASFERTVVARNAPFDRWLAGDVTAMTVQQQRGFQIFVDPNTGNCAVCHRAPLFTDNGFHNIGLSSFGRDGADPGRFAHKPIAVLKGAFKTPTLRNIAETAPYFHDGSAATLMDVVEHYARGGDVKTNLSPNLKTGPLTQQDKDDLVAFMQALSSPIPAPIAAASTRVSHLPVAGK
;
A
#
# COMPACT_ATOMS: atom_id res chain seq x y z
N MET A 1 47.25 13.31 -27.82
CA MET A 1 46.22 14.36 -27.83
C MET A 1 44.87 13.64 -27.68
N GLN A 2 44.44 13.39 -26.45
CA GLN A 2 43.09 13.00 -26.04
C GLN A 2 43.08 12.86 -24.49
N LEU A 3 42.89 13.94 -23.84
CA LEU A 3 42.53 14.03 -22.42
C LEU A 3 41.27 14.90 -22.32
N SER A 4 40.40 14.53 -21.41
CA SER A 4 39.30 15.35 -20.92
C SER A 4 37.93 15.08 -21.53
N ILE A 5 37.17 14.14 -20.92
CA ILE A 5 35.69 14.18 -20.77
C ILE A 5 35.28 13.28 -19.56
N ILE A 6 35.88 13.39 -18.41
CA ILE A 6 35.38 12.68 -17.18
C ILE A 6 35.39 13.61 -15.94
N SER A 7 35.09 14.85 -16.09
CA SER A 7 35.14 15.77 -14.93
C SER A 7 33.96 16.74 -14.82
N ARG A 8 32.75 16.35 -15.23
CA ARG A 8 31.58 17.25 -15.09
C ARG A 8 30.33 16.65 -14.43
N LEU A 9 30.38 15.41 -13.93
CA LEU A 9 29.21 14.78 -13.26
C LEU A 9 29.29 14.70 -11.72
N CYS A 10 30.38 15.10 -11.11
CA CYS A 10 30.52 15.06 -9.63
C CYS A 10 30.23 16.38 -8.90
N VAL A 11 29.85 17.46 -9.59
CA VAL A 11 29.70 18.78 -8.94
C VAL A 11 28.25 19.12 -8.59
N LEU A 12 27.26 18.36 -9.11
CA LEU A 12 25.83 18.67 -8.85
C LEU A 12 25.28 18.10 -7.51
N SER A 13 25.96 17.13 -6.91
CA SER A 13 25.49 16.52 -5.65
C SER A 13 25.95 17.23 -4.39
N LEU A 14 26.90 18.15 -4.46
CA LEU A 14 27.39 18.88 -3.27
C LEU A 14 26.65 20.20 -2.95
N PHE A 15 25.79 20.68 -3.83
CA PHE A 15 25.08 21.94 -3.59
C PHE A 15 23.76 21.82 -2.84
N LEU A 16 23.21 20.62 -2.66
CA LEU A 16 21.92 20.44 -1.96
C LEU A 16 22.03 20.41 -0.43
N VAL A 17 23.20 20.14 0.13
CA VAL A 17 23.35 19.97 1.59
C VAL A 17 23.58 21.30 2.33
N HIS A 18 23.98 22.37 1.66
CA HIS A 18 24.31 23.66 2.31
C HIS A 18 23.24 24.75 2.22
N ALA A 19 22.09 24.49 1.57
CA ALA A 19 21.05 25.50 1.38
C ALA A 19 20.06 25.67 2.55
N PHE A 20 20.18 24.84 3.59
CA PHE A 20 19.18 24.82 4.68
C PHE A 20 19.63 25.48 6.00
N SER A 21 20.78 26.11 6.06
CA SER A 21 21.31 26.61 7.34
C SER A 21 20.82 28.01 7.79
N ASN A 22 20.08 28.76 6.97
CA ASN A 22 19.44 30.04 7.36
C ASN A 22 18.29 30.37 6.38
N ALA A 23 17.16 29.67 6.42
CA ALA A 23 16.01 30.04 5.62
C ALA A 23 14.85 30.49 6.52
N GLU A 24 14.66 31.77 6.64
CA GLU A 24 13.35 32.39 6.72
C GLU A 24 12.50 31.77 5.58
N ALA A 25 11.21 31.53 5.85
CA ALA A 25 10.19 30.89 5.02
C ALA A 25 10.31 31.09 3.50
N THR A 26 11.33 30.55 2.88
CA THR A 26 11.40 30.41 1.42
C THR A 26 10.71 29.11 1.06
N GLY A 27 9.68 29.19 0.19
CA GLY A 27 8.79 28.09 -0.17
C GLY A 27 9.53 26.80 -0.52
N VAL A 28 8.82 25.68 -0.48
CA VAL A 28 9.34 24.34 -0.83
C VAL A 28 10.03 24.40 -2.19
N PRO A 29 11.27 23.88 -2.33
CA PRO A 29 11.99 23.91 -3.60
C PRO A 29 11.16 23.25 -4.72
N THR A 30 11.08 23.88 -5.88
CA THR A 30 10.27 23.41 -7.04
C THR A 30 10.63 21.99 -7.47
N LEU A 31 11.90 21.59 -7.35
CA LEU A 31 12.35 20.24 -7.65
C LEU A 31 11.69 19.19 -6.74
N LEU A 32 11.63 19.45 -5.44
CA LEU A 32 10.94 18.58 -4.48
C LEU A 32 9.44 18.51 -4.77
N GLN A 33 8.81 19.65 -5.08
CA GLN A 33 7.39 19.68 -5.44
C GLN A 33 7.10 18.77 -6.64
N HIS A 34 7.93 18.81 -7.66
CA HIS A 34 7.73 18.01 -8.87
C HIS A 34 7.96 16.52 -8.62
N GLU A 35 9.00 16.15 -7.87
CA GLU A 35 9.38 14.76 -7.64
C GLU A 35 8.41 14.05 -6.70
N TRP A 36 7.99 14.69 -5.60
CA TRP A 36 7.22 14.06 -4.52
C TRP A 36 5.71 14.23 -4.64
N ARG A 37 5.25 15.04 -5.59
CA ARG A 37 3.83 15.23 -5.83
C ARG A 37 3.20 13.96 -6.42
N LEU A 38 2.11 13.50 -5.78
CA LEU A 38 1.32 12.39 -6.30
C LEU A 38 0.75 12.72 -7.68
N PRO A 39 0.81 11.81 -8.68
CA PRO A 39 0.22 12.04 -10.00
C PRO A 39 -1.26 12.43 -9.91
N ASP A 40 -1.68 13.40 -10.71
CA ASP A 40 -3.07 13.88 -10.71
C ASP A 40 -4.05 12.81 -11.19
N HIS A 41 -3.60 11.93 -12.09
CA HIS A 41 -4.40 10.86 -12.67
C HIS A 41 -4.10 9.51 -12.00
N VAL A 42 -5.18 8.80 -11.66
CA VAL A 42 -5.10 7.39 -11.26
C VAL A 42 -4.93 6.54 -12.51
N PRO A 43 -3.96 5.59 -12.54
CA PRO A 43 -3.79 4.71 -13.69
C PRO A 43 -4.91 3.69 -13.79
N TYR A 44 -5.45 3.53 -15.00
CA TYR A 44 -6.42 2.48 -15.35
C TYR A 44 -5.86 1.67 -16.51
N PRO A 45 -6.03 0.34 -16.52
CA PRO A 45 -5.64 -0.47 -17.67
C PRO A 45 -6.65 -0.30 -18.81
N ASP A 46 -6.21 -0.55 -20.03
CA ASP A 46 -7.06 -0.61 -21.20
C ASP A 46 -8.21 -1.60 -20.98
N GLY A 47 -9.42 -1.20 -21.33
CA GLY A 47 -10.63 -2.02 -21.18
C GLY A 47 -11.16 -2.13 -19.74
N ASN A 48 -10.63 -1.33 -18.81
CA ASN A 48 -11.23 -1.10 -17.50
C ASN A 48 -11.19 0.40 -17.11
N GLU A 49 -11.50 1.26 -18.07
CA GLU A 49 -11.61 2.71 -17.86
C GLU A 49 -12.69 3.02 -16.80
N PRO A 50 -12.51 4.08 -16.01
CA PRO A 50 -13.41 4.40 -14.91
C PRO A 50 -14.76 4.87 -15.45
N THR A 51 -15.83 4.28 -14.93
CA THR A 51 -17.19 4.83 -15.03
C THR A 51 -17.83 4.79 -13.65
N PRO A 52 -18.75 5.73 -13.34
CA PRO A 52 -19.49 5.70 -12.07
C PRO A 52 -20.17 4.35 -11.81
N GLN A 53 -20.67 3.70 -12.89
CA GLN A 53 -21.36 2.41 -12.81
C GLN A 53 -20.41 1.28 -12.44
N ARG A 54 -19.21 1.23 -13.02
CA ARG A 54 -18.17 0.23 -12.67
C ARG A 54 -17.69 0.38 -11.23
N VAL A 55 -17.48 1.63 -10.80
CA VAL A 55 -17.07 1.94 -9.41
C VAL A 55 -18.16 1.50 -8.43
N GLU A 56 -19.44 1.82 -8.70
CA GLU A 56 -20.53 1.45 -7.81
C GLU A 56 -20.74 -0.08 -7.75
N LEU A 57 -20.70 -0.76 -8.90
CA LEU A 57 -20.74 -2.23 -8.92
C LEU A 57 -19.57 -2.82 -8.11
N GLY A 58 -18.36 -2.28 -8.29
CA GLY A 58 -17.18 -2.69 -7.53
C GLY A 58 -17.34 -2.49 -6.04
N ARG A 59 -17.91 -1.34 -5.63
CA ARG A 59 -18.24 -1.07 -4.23
C ARG A 59 -19.22 -2.10 -3.66
N MET A 60 -20.28 -2.41 -4.39
CA MET A 60 -21.26 -3.43 -3.97
C MET A 60 -20.59 -4.78 -3.75
N LEU A 61 -19.78 -5.23 -4.70
CA LEU A 61 -19.06 -6.51 -4.63
C LEU A 61 -18.01 -6.52 -3.49
N TYR A 62 -17.28 -5.43 -3.30
CA TYR A 62 -16.23 -5.31 -2.28
C TYR A 62 -16.75 -5.53 -0.84
N PHE A 63 -17.97 -5.10 -0.55
CA PHE A 63 -18.59 -5.24 0.76
C PHE A 63 -19.52 -6.46 0.88
N ASP A 64 -19.76 -7.21 -0.20
CA ASP A 64 -20.70 -8.33 -0.19
C ASP A 64 -20.05 -9.62 0.32
N LYS A 65 -20.42 -10.03 1.53
CA LYS A 65 -19.93 -11.26 2.14
C LYS A 65 -20.36 -12.54 1.42
N ARG A 66 -21.42 -12.47 0.59
CA ARG A 66 -21.90 -13.62 -0.20
C ARG A 66 -20.91 -14.07 -1.27
N LEU A 67 -19.83 -13.30 -1.49
CA LEU A 67 -18.73 -13.69 -2.36
C LEU A 67 -17.89 -14.82 -1.76
N SER A 68 -17.87 -14.99 -0.44
CA SER A 68 -17.17 -16.10 0.20
C SER A 68 -18.04 -17.36 0.25
N ARG A 69 -17.38 -18.53 0.35
CA ARG A 69 -18.02 -19.85 0.40
C ARG A 69 -19.13 -19.94 1.47
N ASP A 70 -18.89 -19.38 2.62
CA ASP A 70 -19.78 -19.45 3.80
C ASP A 70 -20.62 -18.19 4.02
N GLY A 71 -20.45 -17.16 3.19
CA GLY A 71 -21.17 -15.90 3.30
C GLY A 71 -20.75 -15.03 4.47
N THR A 72 -19.56 -15.24 5.06
CA THR A 72 -19.10 -14.49 6.24
C THR A 72 -18.04 -13.46 5.95
N THR A 73 -17.29 -13.61 4.83
CA THR A 73 -16.11 -12.83 4.50
C THR A 73 -16.29 -12.05 3.20
N SER A 74 -15.89 -10.79 3.19
CA SER A 74 -15.80 -9.92 2.00
C SER A 74 -14.40 -9.30 1.92
N CYS A 75 -14.10 -8.54 0.87
CA CYS A 75 -12.85 -7.78 0.80
C CYS A 75 -12.70 -6.83 2.00
N ALA A 76 -13.80 -6.19 2.41
CA ALA A 76 -13.83 -5.29 3.56
C ALA A 76 -13.60 -6.01 4.92
N SER A 77 -13.65 -7.33 4.98
CA SER A 77 -13.34 -8.08 6.21
C SER A 77 -11.84 -8.04 6.55
N CYS A 78 -10.98 -7.92 5.51
CA CYS A 78 -9.53 -7.82 5.66
C CYS A 78 -9.00 -6.42 5.30
N HIS A 79 -9.82 -5.58 4.64
CA HIS A 79 -9.46 -4.24 4.21
C HIS A 79 -10.57 -3.27 4.61
N ASP A 80 -10.75 -3.11 5.95
CA ASP A 80 -11.80 -2.29 6.56
C ASP A 80 -11.45 -0.79 6.43
N PRO A 81 -12.34 0.03 5.85
CA PRO A 81 -12.17 1.49 5.83
C PRO A 81 -11.90 2.11 7.19
N ALA A 82 -12.47 1.55 8.27
CA ALA A 82 -12.29 2.04 9.64
C ALA A 82 -10.92 1.71 10.23
N GLN A 83 -10.15 0.81 9.60
CA GLN A 83 -8.82 0.36 10.02
C GLN A 83 -7.73 0.78 8.99
N GLY A 84 -7.87 1.95 8.37
CA GLY A 84 -6.93 2.38 7.33
C GLY A 84 -6.94 1.48 6.09
N TRP A 85 -8.07 0.81 5.78
CA TRP A 85 -8.19 -0.17 4.70
C TRP A 85 -7.23 -1.38 4.84
N SER A 86 -6.94 -1.75 6.08
CA SER A 86 -6.30 -2.96 6.56
C SER A 86 -7.27 -3.66 7.52
N ASP A 87 -6.82 -4.62 8.32
CA ASP A 87 -7.66 -5.26 9.35
C ASP A 87 -7.20 -4.98 10.80
N GLY A 88 -6.09 -4.23 10.95
CA GLY A 88 -5.51 -3.89 12.25
C GLY A 88 -4.93 -5.11 13.00
N LEU A 89 -4.74 -6.24 12.33
CA LEU A 89 -4.21 -7.46 12.94
C LEU A 89 -2.75 -7.69 12.53
N ALA A 90 -1.98 -8.36 13.39
CA ALA A 90 -0.60 -8.75 13.07
C ALA A 90 -0.56 -9.66 11.83
N THR A 91 -1.48 -10.62 11.78
CA THR A 91 -1.76 -11.42 10.59
C THR A 91 -3.26 -11.63 10.48
N SER A 92 -3.77 -11.62 9.25
CA SER A 92 -5.19 -11.62 8.97
C SER A 92 -5.90 -12.92 9.39
N ARG A 93 -7.23 -12.85 9.47
CA ARG A 93 -8.09 -14.01 9.70
C ARG A 93 -8.81 -14.38 8.40
N GLY A 94 -8.64 -15.63 8.00
CA GLY A 94 -9.35 -16.22 6.87
C GLY A 94 -10.61 -16.95 7.28
N LEU A 95 -11.10 -17.82 6.39
CA LEU A 95 -12.26 -18.67 6.64
C LEU A 95 -12.08 -19.53 7.89
N ASP A 96 -13.19 -19.80 8.55
CA ASP A 96 -13.25 -20.62 9.76
C ASP A 96 -12.33 -20.10 10.91
N GLY A 97 -11.99 -18.79 10.87
CA GLY A 97 -11.09 -18.13 11.84
C GLY A 97 -9.63 -18.51 11.68
N LYS A 98 -9.23 -19.15 10.57
CA LYS A 98 -7.87 -19.54 10.29
C LYS A 98 -6.93 -18.33 10.30
N THR A 99 -5.82 -18.42 11.03
CA THR A 99 -4.77 -17.39 10.99
C THR A 99 -4.02 -17.50 9.66
N LEU A 100 -3.99 -16.41 8.89
CA LEU A 100 -3.22 -16.32 7.66
C LEU A 100 -1.75 -15.98 7.98
N PRO A 101 -0.81 -16.27 7.07
CA PRO A 101 0.62 -16.09 7.36
C PRO A 101 1.07 -14.63 7.33
N ARG A 102 0.26 -13.70 6.82
CA ARG A 102 0.65 -12.31 6.58
C ARG A 102 -0.43 -11.32 7.02
N ALA A 103 0.01 -10.11 7.35
CA ALA A 103 -0.86 -8.94 7.54
C ALA A 103 -1.56 -8.54 6.24
N SER A 104 -2.78 -8.04 6.32
CA SER A 104 -3.47 -7.39 5.19
C SER A 104 -2.88 -6.00 4.94
N PRO A 105 -2.24 -5.76 3.79
CA PRO A 105 -1.76 -4.43 3.47
C PRO A 105 -2.95 -3.50 3.16
N THR A 106 -2.78 -2.21 3.42
CA THR A 106 -3.77 -1.23 3.00
C THR A 106 -3.97 -1.20 1.48
N ILE A 107 -5.20 -0.94 1.02
CA ILE A 107 -5.50 -0.65 -0.38
C ILE A 107 -5.42 0.86 -0.72
N ILE A 108 -5.14 1.72 0.27
CA ILE A 108 -4.94 3.15 0.01
C ILE A 108 -3.82 3.33 -1.02
N ASN A 109 -4.13 4.03 -2.10
CA ASN A 109 -3.21 4.27 -3.22
C ASN A 109 -2.68 3.01 -3.92
N ALA A 110 -3.27 1.83 -3.70
CA ALA A 110 -2.87 0.58 -4.36
C ALA A 110 -2.99 0.65 -5.90
N ALA A 111 -3.81 1.56 -6.40
CA ALA A 111 -3.94 1.87 -7.84
C ALA A 111 -2.61 2.22 -8.52
N TYR A 112 -1.66 2.78 -7.77
CA TYR A 112 -0.35 3.20 -8.30
C TYR A 112 0.74 2.13 -8.17
N ASN A 113 0.47 1.03 -7.48
CA ASN A 113 1.42 -0.07 -7.38
C ASN A 113 1.60 -0.75 -8.74
N THR A 114 2.83 -1.03 -9.12
CA THR A 114 3.15 -1.76 -10.35
C THR A 114 3.00 -3.27 -10.21
N ILE A 115 2.88 -3.75 -8.98
CA ILE A 115 2.72 -5.16 -8.63
C ILE A 115 2.01 -5.26 -7.28
N GLN A 116 1.19 -6.29 -7.08
CA GLN A 116 0.37 -6.46 -5.89
C GLN A 116 0.84 -7.63 -5.02
N MET A 117 0.37 -7.69 -3.78
CA MET A 117 0.74 -8.62 -2.72
C MET A 117 2.16 -8.38 -2.16
N TRP A 118 2.40 -8.85 -0.92
CA TRP A 118 3.72 -8.75 -0.27
C TRP A 118 4.85 -9.42 -1.05
N ASP A 119 4.55 -10.51 -1.75
CA ASP A 119 5.51 -11.27 -2.56
C ASP A 119 5.46 -10.94 -4.07
N GLY A 120 4.57 -10.00 -4.46
CA GLY A 120 4.42 -9.56 -5.85
C GLY A 120 3.94 -10.67 -6.80
N ARG A 121 3.13 -11.60 -6.32
CA ARG A 121 2.60 -12.69 -7.16
C ARG A 121 1.46 -12.28 -8.08
N LYS A 122 0.93 -11.07 -7.92
CA LYS A 122 -0.20 -10.53 -8.69
C LYS A 122 0.22 -9.30 -9.48
N ALA A 123 -0.11 -9.27 -10.78
CA ALA A 123 0.40 -8.27 -11.72
C ALA A 123 -0.44 -6.97 -11.73
N SER A 124 -1.71 -7.02 -11.34
CA SER A 124 -2.63 -5.88 -11.33
C SER A 124 -3.63 -6.00 -10.19
N LEU A 125 -4.47 -4.98 -9.98
CA LEU A 125 -5.58 -5.05 -9.01
C LEU A 125 -6.64 -6.07 -9.46
N GLU A 126 -6.90 -6.20 -10.76
CA GLU A 126 -7.81 -7.20 -11.32
C GLU A 126 -7.33 -8.63 -11.00
N ASP A 127 -6.03 -8.89 -11.18
CA ASP A 127 -5.43 -10.18 -10.84
C ASP A 127 -5.42 -10.39 -9.31
N GLN A 128 -5.19 -9.34 -8.55
CA GLN A 128 -5.19 -9.40 -7.08
C GLN A 128 -6.58 -9.74 -6.54
N ALA A 129 -7.64 -9.10 -7.04
CA ALA A 129 -9.01 -9.31 -6.59
C ALA A 129 -9.45 -10.81 -6.67
N MET A 130 -8.92 -11.55 -7.63
CA MET A 130 -9.19 -12.99 -7.76
C MET A 130 -8.42 -13.83 -6.73
N GLY A 131 -7.31 -13.35 -6.22
CA GLY A 131 -6.46 -14.12 -5.29
C GLY A 131 -7.19 -14.62 -4.05
N PRO A 132 -7.76 -13.74 -3.20
CA PRO A 132 -8.55 -14.13 -2.03
C PRO A 132 -9.80 -14.96 -2.37
N MET A 133 -10.44 -14.67 -3.50
CA MET A 133 -11.62 -15.42 -3.93
C MET A 133 -11.28 -16.88 -4.30
N ASP A 134 -10.14 -17.11 -4.97
CA ASP A 134 -9.66 -18.45 -5.32
C ASP A 134 -9.04 -19.19 -4.11
N SER A 135 -8.58 -18.47 -3.09
CA SER A 135 -7.86 -19.04 -1.95
C SER A 135 -8.78 -19.85 -1.03
N PRO A 136 -8.48 -21.13 -0.78
CA PRO A 136 -9.29 -21.96 0.12
C PRO A 136 -9.23 -21.50 1.59
N ASP A 137 -8.21 -20.74 1.95
CA ASP A 137 -7.99 -20.26 3.29
C ASP A 137 -8.58 -18.83 3.53
N GLU A 138 -8.91 -18.09 2.44
CA GLU A 138 -9.40 -16.71 2.54
C GLU A 138 -10.91 -16.62 2.26
N MET A 139 -11.36 -16.72 1.00
CA MET A 139 -12.79 -16.63 0.65
C MET A 139 -13.34 -17.95 0.08
N ALA A 140 -12.51 -18.77 -0.52
CA ALA A 140 -12.87 -20.09 -1.14
C ALA A 140 -14.15 -20.01 -1.98
N THR A 141 -14.26 -18.99 -2.83
CA THR A 141 -15.45 -18.67 -3.60
C THR A 141 -15.89 -19.85 -4.49
N ASP A 142 -17.12 -20.28 -4.34
CA ASP A 142 -17.77 -21.18 -5.30
C ASP A 142 -18.33 -20.32 -6.45
N PHE A 143 -17.56 -20.22 -7.53
CA PHE A 143 -17.92 -19.32 -8.63
C PHE A 143 -19.19 -19.71 -9.35
N ASP A 144 -19.54 -20.99 -9.43
CA ASP A 144 -20.79 -21.43 -10.09
C ASP A 144 -21.99 -20.94 -9.27
N LYS A 145 -21.92 -21.11 -7.94
CA LYS A 145 -22.95 -20.57 -7.05
C LYS A 145 -23.00 -19.04 -7.07
N LEU A 146 -21.84 -18.39 -7.08
CA LEU A 146 -21.77 -16.94 -7.15
C LEU A 146 -22.40 -16.40 -8.44
N MET A 147 -22.05 -16.96 -9.61
CA MET A 147 -22.65 -16.56 -10.89
C MET A 147 -24.17 -16.74 -10.87
N ALA A 148 -24.66 -17.88 -10.35
CA ALA A 148 -26.09 -18.13 -10.22
C ALA A 148 -26.78 -17.15 -9.26
N LEU A 149 -26.13 -16.76 -8.16
CA LEU A 149 -26.63 -15.78 -7.21
C LEU A 149 -26.73 -14.40 -7.85
N LEU A 150 -25.63 -13.89 -8.44
CA LEU A 150 -25.58 -12.58 -9.08
C LEU A 150 -26.56 -12.51 -10.27
N GLY A 151 -26.69 -13.58 -11.03
CA GLY A 151 -27.62 -13.66 -12.16
C GLY A 151 -29.11 -13.69 -11.76
N ARG A 152 -29.45 -14.09 -10.53
CA ARG A 152 -30.83 -14.08 -10.00
C ARG A 152 -31.17 -12.76 -9.27
N ASP A 153 -30.17 -12.10 -8.70
CA ASP A 153 -30.35 -10.85 -7.98
C ASP A 153 -30.62 -9.68 -8.96
N ALA A 154 -31.83 -9.12 -8.91
CA ALA A 154 -32.23 -8.04 -9.83
C ALA A 154 -31.36 -6.80 -9.71
N THR A 155 -30.88 -6.49 -8.52
CA THR A 155 -30.00 -5.34 -8.25
C THR A 155 -28.64 -5.55 -8.92
N TYR A 156 -28.04 -6.73 -8.78
CA TYR A 156 -26.79 -7.06 -9.46
C TYR A 156 -26.92 -7.13 -10.98
N ARG A 157 -27.99 -7.74 -11.50
CA ARG A 157 -28.24 -7.75 -12.96
C ARG A 157 -28.27 -6.32 -13.53
N ALA A 158 -29.03 -5.44 -12.89
CA ALA A 158 -29.11 -4.03 -13.31
C ALA A 158 -27.75 -3.32 -13.20
N ALA A 159 -27.01 -3.54 -12.12
CA ALA A 159 -25.68 -2.95 -11.91
C ALA A 159 -24.66 -3.47 -12.94
N PHE A 160 -24.63 -4.77 -13.23
CA PHE A 160 -23.78 -5.33 -14.28
C PHE A 160 -24.14 -4.81 -15.67
N GLN A 161 -25.43 -4.78 -16.00
CA GLN A 161 -25.89 -4.23 -17.28
C GLN A 161 -25.50 -2.77 -17.46
N ALA A 162 -25.55 -1.96 -16.39
CA ALA A 162 -25.15 -0.56 -16.42
C ALA A 162 -23.61 -0.38 -16.51
N ALA A 163 -22.83 -1.25 -15.87
CA ALA A 163 -21.37 -1.18 -15.83
C ALA A 163 -20.71 -1.79 -17.07
N TYR A 164 -21.28 -2.88 -17.60
CA TYR A 164 -20.76 -3.65 -18.71
C TYR A 164 -21.91 -4.08 -19.64
N PRO A 165 -22.42 -3.16 -20.48
CA PRO A 165 -23.53 -3.46 -21.39
C PRO A 165 -23.23 -4.68 -22.27
N ASP A 166 -24.21 -5.55 -22.42
CA ASP A 166 -24.20 -6.72 -23.31
C ASP A 166 -23.12 -7.79 -22.98
N ALA A 167 -22.45 -7.67 -21.85
CA ALA A 167 -21.49 -8.68 -21.40
C ALA A 167 -22.13 -9.65 -20.38
N PRO A 168 -21.91 -10.96 -20.47
CA PRO A 168 -22.33 -11.92 -19.46
C PRO A 168 -21.55 -11.68 -18.15
N ILE A 169 -22.22 -11.93 -17.01
CA ILE A 169 -21.54 -11.87 -15.71
C ILE A 169 -20.50 -12.98 -15.65
N ASP A 170 -19.24 -12.62 -15.45
CA ASP A 170 -18.13 -13.55 -15.31
C ASP A 170 -17.11 -13.10 -14.25
N LYS A 171 -16.12 -13.96 -13.98
CA LYS A 171 -15.05 -13.69 -13.02
C LYS A 171 -14.25 -12.43 -13.36
N LEU A 172 -13.99 -12.20 -14.63
CA LEU A 172 -13.17 -11.06 -15.08
C LEU A 172 -13.90 -9.74 -14.83
N LEU A 173 -15.22 -9.68 -15.09
CA LEU A 173 -15.99 -8.47 -14.83
C LEU A 173 -16.14 -8.19 -13.33
N ILE A 174 -16.25 -9.24 -12.50
CA ILE A 174 -16.21 -9.09 -11.03
C ILE A 174 -14.88 -8.47 -10.61
N ALA A 175 -13.76 -9.02 -11.06
CA ALA A 175 -12.42 -8.51 -10.76
C ALA A 175 -12.22 -7.07 -11.25
N LYS A 176 -12.65 -6.76 -12.48
CA LYS A 176 -12.59 -5.41 -13.05
C LYS A 176 -13.41 -4.40 -12.24
N ALA A 177 -14.61 -4.77 -11.81
CA ALA A 177 -15.46 -3.90 -11.01
C ALA A 177 -14.83 -3.64 -9.63
N ILE A 178 -14.38 -4.67 -8.92
CA ILE A 178 -13.70 -4.53 -7.61
C ILE A 178 -12.47 -3.61 -7.76
N ALA A 179 -11.61 -3.87 -8.74
CA ALA A 179 -10.43 -3.06 -9.03
C ALA A 179 -10.78 -1.61 -9.40
N SER A 180 -11.91 -1.37 -10.08
CA SER A 180 -12.38 0.00 -10.37
C SER A 180 -12.76 0.76 -9.09
N PHE A 181 -13.38 0.08 -8.13
CA PHE A 181 -13.67 0.66 -6.82
C PHE A 181 -12.38 0.93 -6.03
N GLU A 182 -11.46 -0.04 -5.93
CA GLU A 182 -10.20 0.13 -5.21
C GLU A 182 -9.38 1.31 -5.73
N ARG A 183 -9.43 1.61 -7.03
CA ARG A 183 -8.78 2.77 -7.64
C ARG A 183 -9.36 4.11 -7.18
N THR A 184 -10.51 4.12 -6.55
CA THR A 184 -11.06 5.34 -5.93
C THR A 184 -10.54 5.59 -4.52
N VAL A 185 -9.90 4.60 -3.90
CA VAL A 185 -9.35 4.70 -2.53
C VAL A 185 -7.99 5.41 -2.58
N VAL A 186 -8.03 6.72 -2.76
CA VAL A 186 -6.85 7.55 -2.96
C VAL A 186 -6.74 8.64 -1.91
N ALA A 187 -5.64 8.65 -1.18
CA ALA A 187 -5.24 9.66 -0.22
C ALA A 187 -4.28 10.66 -0.88
N ARG A 188 -4.65 11.96 -0.93
CA ARG A 188 -3.93 13.01 -1.68
C ARG A 188 -3.70 14.29 -0.91
N ASN A 189 -4.24 14.46 0.28
CA ASN A 189 -4.28 15.72 0.99
C ASN A 189 -3.67 15.64 2.38
N ALA A 190 -2.60 14.85 2.50
CA ALA A 190 -1.82 14.79 3.74
C ALA A 190 -1.15 16.14 4.05
N PRO A 191 -0.77 16.41 5.30
CA PRO A 191 0.06 17.57 5.62
C PRO A 191 1.27 17.72 4.70
N PHE A 192 1.94 16.62 4.37
CA PHE A 192 3.05 16.59 3.42
C PHE A 192 2.65 17.08 2.01
N ASP A 193 1.50 16.64 1.49
CA ASP A 193 1.02 17.05 0.16
C ASP A 193 0.72 18.56 0.10
N ARG A 194 0.10 19.11 1.16
CA ARG A 194 -0.18 20.55 1.26
C ARG A 194 1.10 21.37 1.39
N TRP A 195 2.07 20.86 2.18
CA TRP A 195 3.37 21.49 2.28
C TRP A 195 4.08 21.54 0.93
N LEU A 196 4.09 20.44 0.17
CA LEU A 196 4.60 20.42 -1.21
C LEU A 196 3.87 21.40 -2.13
N ALA A 197 2.57 21.61 -1.92
CA ALA A 197 1.76 22.56 -2.69
C ALA A 197 1.99 24.03 -2.30
N GLY A 198 2.87 24.29 -1.31
CA GLY A 198 3.26 25.66 -0.89
C GLY A 198 2.65 26.14 0.43
N ASP A 199 1.82 25.33 1.11
CA ASP A 199 1.37 25.62 2.48
C ASP A 199 2.48 25.31 3.47
N VAL A 200 3.36 26.28 3.69
CA VAL A 200 4.53 26.14 4.56
C VAL A 200 4.18 25.83 6.02
N THR A 201 2.92 26.02 6.42
CA THR A 201 2.41 25.75 7.76
C THR A 201 1.82 24.36 7.92
N ALA A 202 1.62 23.62 6.83
CA ALA A 202 0.98 22.32 6.84
C ALA A 202 1.79 21.24 7.57
N MET A 203 3.12 21.40 7.65
CA MET A 203 4.02 20.54 8.42
C MET A 203 4.71 21.31 9.53
N THR A 204 4.82 20.71 10.72
CA THR A 204 5.62 21.25 11.81
C THR A 204 7.11 21.20 11.46
N VAL A 205 7.93 22.01 12.16
CA VAL A 205 9.39 21.99 12.03
C VAL A 205 9.96 20.59 12.30
N GLN A 206 9.38 19.85 13.25
CA GLN A 206 9.75 18.47 13.55
C GLN A 206 9.49 17.53 12.36
N GLN A 207 8.31 17.61 11.76
CA GLN A 207 7.96 16.81 10.59
C GLN A 207 8.85 17.11 9.38
N GLN A 208 9.21 18.39 9.19
CA GLN A 208 10.13 18.80 8.12
C GLN A 208 11.55 18.25 8.36
N ARG A 209 12.06 18.27 9.61
CA ARG A 209 13.35 17.64 9.94
C ARG A 209 13.29 16.14 9.69
N GLY A 210 12.19 15.46 10.08
CA GLY A 210 11.98 14.05 9.81
C GLY A 210 12.04 13.71 8.32
N PHE A 211 11.48 14.55 7.45
CA PHE A 211 11.62 14.41 6.00
C PHE A 211 13.07 14.55 5.53
N GLN A 212 13.81 15.51 6.06
CA GLN A 212 15.23 15.66 5.73
C GLN A 212 16.02 14.41 6.09
N ILE A 213 15.83 13.87 7.30
CA ILE A 213 16.47 12.63 7.75
C ILE A 213 16.07 11.46 6.85
N PHE A 214 14.79 11.37 6.48
CA PHE A 214 14.23 10.31 5.63
C PHE A 214 14.91 10.23 4.26
N VAL A 215 15.23 11.38 3.65
CA VAL A 215 15.84 11.45 2.33
C VAL A 215 17.36 11.46 2.33
N ASP A 216 18.01 11.79 3.46
CA ASP A 216 19.47 11.88 3.54
C ASP A 216 20.12 10.48 3.54
N PRO A 217 20.96 10.17 2.53
CA PRO A 217 21.63 8.88 2.41
C PRO A 217 22.66 8.59 3.52
N ASN A 218 23.07 9.60 4.28
CA ASN A 218 24.06 9.46 5.36
C ASN A 218 23.43 9.24 6.74
N THR A 219 22.11 9.46 6.87
CA THR A 219 21.35 9.28 8.12
C THR A 219 20.24 8.25 7.95
N GLY A 220 19.01 8.65 7.65
CA GLY A 220 17.86 7.75 7.53
C GLY A 220 17.93 6.82 6.34
N ASN A 221 18.31 7.35 5.18
CA ASN A 221 18.40 6.62 3.89
C ASN A 221 17.11 5.85 3.51
N CYS A 222 15.96 6.29 4.02
CA CYS A 222 14.68 5.57 3.83
C CYS A 222 14.19 5.69 2.37
N ALA A 223 14.46 6.83 1.73
CA ALA A 223 14.05 7.11 0.35
C ALA A 223 14.72 6.19 -0.69
N VAL A 224 15.76 5.43 -0.35
CA VAL A 224 16.39 4.46 -1.27
C VAL A 224 15.42 3.35 -1.69
N CYS A 225 14.49 2.96 -0.80
CA CYS A 225 13.42 2.00 -1.05
C CYS A 225 12.05 2.69 -1.09
N HIS A 226 11.79 3.62 -0.16
CA HIS A 226 10.53 4.37 -0.08
C HIS A 226 10.59 5.64 -0.93
N ARG A 227 10.65 5.45 -2.25
CA ARG A 227 10.86 6.53 -3.24
C ARG A 227 9.61 7.37 -3.48
N ALA A 228 9.87 8.59 -3.93
CA ALA A 228 8.87 9.50 -4.49
C ALA A 228 8.08 8.85 -5.65
N PRO A 229 6.84 9.26 -5.88
CA PRO A 229 5.98 10.08 -5.02
C PRO A 229 5.14 9.24 -4.04
N LEU A 230 5.20 7.91 -4.14
CA LEU A 230 4.34 6.95 -3.43
C LEU A 230 5.01 6.38 -2.18
N PHE A 231 6.23 6.77 -1.89
CA PHE A 231 7.03 6.20 -0.81
C PHE A 231 7.22 4.68 -0.97
N THR A 232 7.42 4.22 -2.20
CA THR A 232 7.74 2.84 -2.56
C THR A 232 8.49 2.78 -3.88
N ASP A 233 9.43 1.87 -4.01
CA ASP A 233 10.06 1.50 -5.28
C ASP A 233 9.38 0.30 -5.95
N ASN A 234 8.33 -0.27 -5.32
CA ASN A 234 7.74 -1.56 -5.67
C ASN A 234 8.78 -2.71 -5.77
N GLY A 235 9.99 -2.48 -5.27
CA GLY A 235 11.08 -3.45 -5.21
C GLY A 235 10.89 -4.48 -4.09
N PHE A 236 11.78 -5.48 -4.06
CA PHE A 236 11.74 -6.56 -3.08
C PHE A 236 12.99 -6.55 -2.23
N HIS A 237 12.84 -6.44 -0.92
CA HIS A 237 13.94 -6.31 0.02
C HIS A 237 13.76 -7.26 1.20
N ASN A 238 14.83 -7.97 1.57
CA ASN A 238 14.93 -8.61 2.86
C ASN A 238 15.49 -7.60 3.86
N ILE A 239 14.68 -7.22 4.82
CA ILE A 239 15.03 -6.25 5.87
C ILE A 239 15.50 -6.93 7.18
N GLY A 240 15.66 -8.25 7.17
CA GLY A 240 16.21 -9.00 8.31
C GLY A 240 15.30 -9.05 9.53
N LEU A 241 14.01 -9.33 9.34
CA LEU A 241 13.09 -9.54 10.45
C LEU A 241 13.51 -10.78 11.26
N SER A 242 13.18 -10.81 12.55
CA SER A 242 13.55 -11.88 13.47
C SER A 242 12.98 -13.27 13.08
N SER A 243 11.93 -13.29 12.26
CA SER A 243 11.34 -14.51 11.68
C SER A 243 12.17 -15.10 10.54
N PHE A 244 13.04 -14.32 9.88
CA PHE A 244 13.84 -14.79 8.74
C PHE A 244 14.84 -15.86 9.15
N GLY A 245 14.92 -16.95 8.38
CA GLY A 245 15.86 -18.05 8.60
C GLY A 245 15.45 -19.07 9.65
N ARG A 246 14.30 -18.90 10.31
CA ARG A 246 13.69 -19.91 11.18
C ARG A 246 13.02 -21.01 10.36
N ASP A 247 12.80 -22.17 10.96
CA ASP A 247 12.01 -23.23 10.34
C ASP A 247 10.59 -22.73 10.06
N GLY A 248 10.12 -22.96 8.84
CA GLY A 248 8.81 -22.48 8.38
C GLY A 248 8.75 -20.97 8.06
N ALA A 249 9.88 -20.24 8.06
CA ALA A 249 9.92 -18.84 7.70
C ALA A 249 9.34 -18.59 6.30
N ASP A 250 8.59 -17.50 6.17
CA ASP A 250 8.00 -17.08 4.89
C ASP A 250 9.11 -16.79 3.87
N PRO A 251 9.15 -17.49 2.72
CA PRO A 251 10.19 -17.29 1.72
C PRO A 251 10.06 -15.97 0.95
N GLY A 252 8.94 -15.24 1.10
CA GLY A 252 8.67 -14.00 0.38
C GLY A 252 8.66 -14.18 -1.14
N ARG A 253 9.31 -13.26 -1.83
CA ARG A 253 9.41 -13.26 -3.31
C ARG A 253 10.06 -14.52 -3.87
N PHE A 254 10.92 -15.16 -3.11
CA PHE A 254 11.59 -16.40 -3.53
C PHE A 254 10.61 -17.52 -3.89
N ALA A 255 9.43 -17.58 -3.26
CA ALA A 255 8.41 -18.59 -3.57
C ALA A 255 7.95 -18.54 -5.05
N HIS A 256 8.00 -17.37 -5.67
CA HIS A 256 7.55 -17.15 -7.05
C HIS A 256 8.69 -16.87 -8.03
N LYS A 257 9.86 -16.49 -7.49
CA LYS A 257 11.07 -16.23 -8.27
C LYS A 257 12.28 -16.75 -7.49
N PRO A 258 12.68 -18.01 -7.71
CA PRO A 258 13.67 -18.70 -6.87
C PRO A 258 15.11 -18.25 -7.14
N ILE A 259 15.38 -16.96 -6.87
CA ILE A 259 16.70 -16.33 -6.90
C ILE A 259 17.14 -16.10 -5.47
N ALA A 260 18.30 -16.60 -5.07
CA ALA A 260 18.76 -16.64 -3.68
C ALA A 260 18.65 -15.30 -2.93
N VAL A 261 18.97 -14.18 -3.59
CA VAL A 261 18.88 -12.82 -3.01
C VAL A 261 17.44 -12.42 -2.67
N LEU A 262 16.42 -13.07 -3.26
CA LEU A 262 15.01 -12.81 -3.01
C LEU A 262 14.41 -13.63 -1.87
N LYS A 263 15.20 -14.50 -1.22
CA LYS A 263 14.73 -15.28 -0.06
C LYS A 263 14.47 -14.36 1.13
N GLY A 264 13.22 -14.37 1.63
CA GLY A 264 12.77 -13.49 2.70
C GLY A 264 12.61 -12.02 2.27
N ALA A 265 12.60 -11.76 0.95
CA ALA A 265 12.37 -10.42 0.42
C ALA A 265 10.88 -10.17 0.16
N PHE A 266 10.40 -9.01 0.58
CA PHE A 266 9.02 -8.57 0.42
C PHE A 266 8.97 -7.24 -0.30
N LYS A 267 7.83 -6.97 -0.97
CA LYS A 267 7.62 -5.72 -1.68
C LYS A 267 7.61 -4.55 -0.71
N THR A 268 8.35 -3.49 -1.05
CA THR A 268 8.27 -2.22 -0.32
C THR A 268 6.82 -1.70 -0.34
N PRO A 269 6.15 -1.55 0.82
CA PRO A 269 4.82 -0.95 0.86
C PRO A 269 4.91 0.57 0.69
N THR A 270 3.79 1.20 0.29
CA THR A 270 3.65 2.65 0.41
C THR A 270 3.70 3.07 1.89
N LEU A 271 4.18 4.31 2.16
CA LEU A 271 4.06 4.90 3.50
C LEU A 271 2.91 5.92 3.59
N ARG A 272 2.15 6.11 2.53
CA ARG A 272 0.97 6.99 2.61
C ARG A 272 -0.06 6.38 3.55
N ASN A 273 -0.55 7.19 4.47
CA ASN A 273 -1.45 6.79 5.57
C ASN A 273 -0.86 5.71 6.50
N ILE A 274 0.45 5.57 6.57
CA ILE A 274 1.12 4.53 7.36
C ILE A 274 0.77 4.59 8.86
N ALA A 275 0.49 5.77 9.41
CA ALA A 275 0.14 5.91 10.82
C ALA A 275 -1.20 5.25 11.19
N GLU A 276 -2.03 4.88 10.21
CA GLU A 276 -3.36 4.31 10.41
C GLU A 276 -3.39 2.78 10.24
N THR A 277 -2.24 2.14 9.92
CA THR A 277 -2.19 0.74 9.47
C THR A 277 -1.32 -0.15 10.36
N ALA A 278 -1.17 0.21 11.62
CA ALA A 278 -0.51 -0.67 12.59
C ALA A 278 -1.29 -2.00 12.76
N PRO A 279 -0.60 -3.12 13.09
CA PRO A 279 0.84 -3.29 13.23
C PRO A 279 1.56 -3.44 11.89
N TYR A 280 2.90 -3.30 11.90
CA TYR A 280 3.72 -3.15 10.71
C TYR A 280 4.51 -4.40 10.35
N PHE A 281 5.09 -4.38 9.13
CA PHE A 281 5.72 -5.48 8.41
C PHE A 281 4.71 -6.52 7.90
N HIS A 282 5.21 -7.47 7.09
CA HIS A 282 4.34 -8.50 6.50
C HIS A 282 3.81 -9.51 7.54
N ASP A 283 4.46 -9.62 8.69
CA ASP A 283 4.14 -10.52 9.80
C ASP A 283 3.59 -9.77 11.03
N GLY A 284 3.37 -8.45 10.92
CA GLY A 284 2.85 -7.62 12.00
C GLY A 284 3.74 -7.53 13.23
N SER A 285 5.04 -7.81 13.09
CA SER A 285 5.97 -7.93 14.23
C SER A 285 6.37 -6.60 14.88
N ALA A 286 6.04 -5.45 14.28
CA ALA A 286 6.23 -4.13 14.87
C ALA A 286 4.88 -3.49 15.23
N ALA A 287 4.67 -3.18 16.52
CA ALA A 287 3.41 -2.63 16.99
C ALA A 287 3.27 -1.13 16.69
N THR A 288 4.37 -0.39 16.67
CA THR A 288 4.40 1.07 16.53
C THR A 288 5.36 1.52 15.42
N LEU A 289 5.19 2.76 14.93
CA LEU A 289 6.15 3.36 14.01
C LEU A 289 7.55 3.50 14.63
N MET A 290 7.63 3.67 15.95
CA MET A 290 8.92 3.71 16.64
C MET A 290 9.62 2.35 16.56
N ASP A 291 8.90 1.22 16.74
CA ASP A 291 9.48 -0.12 16.60
C ASP A 291 10.04 -0.34 15.18
N VAL A 292 9.34 0.20 14.15
CA VAL A 292 9.82 0.17 12.76
C VAL A 292 11.12 0.96 12.61
N VAL A 293 11.17 2.20 13.12
CA VAL A 293 12.38 3.04 13.05
C VAL A 293 13.54 2.38 13.80
N GLU A 294 13.29 1.80 14.98
CA GLU A 294 14.28 1.07 15.76
C GLU A 294 14.83 -0.17 15.02
N HIS A 295 13.95 -0.91 14.32
CA HIS A 295 14.35 -2.04 13.49
C HIS A 295 15.37 -1.60 12.42
N TYR A 296 15.08 -0.52 11.70
CA TYR A 296 15.99 0.02 10.68
C TYR A 296 17.25 0.62 11.30
N ALA A 297 17.15 1.34 12.42
CA ALA A 297 18.31 1.94 13.11
C ALA A 297 19.36 0.91 13.54
N ARG A 298 18.90 -0.29 13.97
CA ARG A 298 19.84 -1.40 14.29
C ARG A 298 20.24 -2.24 13.07
N GLY A 299 19.74 -1.89 11.86
CA GLY A 299 20.06 -2.55 10.59
C GLY A 299 19.47 -3.96 10.46
N GLY A 300 18.24 -4.20 10.97
CA GLY A 300 17.58 -5.50 11.01
C GLY A 300 18.01 -6.37 12.19
N ASP A 301 17.29 -7.44 12.46
CA ASP A 301 17.59 -8.42 13.52
C ASP A 301 18.50 -9.53 13.00
N VAL A 302 18.22 -10.07 11.81
CA VAL A 302 19.00 -11.11 11.13
C VAL A 302 19.88 -10.47 10.07
N LYS A 303 21.20 -10.67 10.15
CA LYS A 303 22.19 -9.97 9.30
C LYS A 303 22.56 -10.73 8.03
N THR A 304 21.92 -11.86 7.74
CA THR A 304 22.19 -12.66 6.55
C THR A 304 21.22 -12.34 5.43
N ASN A 305 21.68 -12.36 4.18
CA ASN A 305 20.87 -12.10 2.96
C ASN A 305 20.10 -10.77 2.99
N LEU A 306 20.63 -9.77 3.70
CA LEU A 306 20.01 -8.44 3.75
C LEU A 306 20.04 -7.75 2.39
N SER A 307 19.03 -6.95 2.12
CA SER A 307 19.08 -6.00 1.01
C SER A 307 20.31 -5.09 1.13
N PRO A 308 21.11 -4.93 0.06
CA PRO A 308 22.25 -4.02 0.07
C PRO A 308 21.86 -2.55 0.30
N ASN A 309 20.58 -2.23 0.11
CA ASN A 309 20.01 -0.89 0.35
C ASN A 309 19.71 -0.63 1.83
N LEU A 310 19.68 -1.67 2.68
CA LEU A 310 19.47 -1.53 4.11
C LEU A 310 20.74 -0.98 4.76
N LYS A 311 20.92 0.33 4.69
CA LYS A 311 22.03 1.07 5.28
C LYS A 311 21.47 2.35 5.91
N THR A 312 21.40 2.37 7.22
CA THR A 312 21.11 3.56 8.01
C THR A 312 22.38 4.09 8.65
N GLY A 313 22.54 5.41 8.70
CA GLY A 313 23.55 6.04 9.52
C GLY A 313 23.16 6.01 11.01
N PRO A 314 23.99 6.55 11.88
CA PRO A 314 23.64 6.68 13.29
C PRO A 314 22.46 7.66 13.44
N LEU A 315 21.40 7.22 14.12
CA LEU A 315 20.22 8.01 14.46
C LEU A 315 20.20 8.30 15.95
N THR A 316 20.13 9.58 16.32
CA THR A 316 19.84 9.99 17.70
C THR A 316 18.37 9.69 18.04
N GLN A 317 18.00 9.75 19.32
CA GLN A 317 16.59 9.60 19.70
C GLN A 317 15.73 10.68 19.06
N GLN A 318 16.22 11.93 18.99
CA GLN A 318 15.51 13.03 18.33
C GLN A 318 15.29 12.75 16.83
N ASP A 319 16.26 12.16 16.12
CA ASP A 319 16.10 11.81 14.71
C ASP A 319 15.00 10.76 14.51
N LYS A 320 14.91 9.77 15.42
CA LYS A 320 13.86 8.75 15.39
C LYS A 320 12.48 9.34 15.66
N ASP A 321 12.37 10.24 16.64
CA ASP A 321 11.12 10.94 16.95
C ASP A 321 10.68 11.83 15.78
N ASP A 322 11.62 12.48 15.09
CA ASP A 322 11.37 13.31 13.92
C ASP A 322 10.91 12.47 12.72
N LEU A 323 11.51 11.30 12.50
CA LEU A 323 11.09 10.33 11.47
C LEU A 323 9.65 9.85 11.72
N VAL A 324 9.30 9.51 12.97
CA VAL A 324 7.93 9.12 13.33
C VAL A 324 6.96 10.27 13.07
N ALA A 325 7.31 11.49 13.47
CA ALA A 325 6.48 12.66 13.23
C ALA A 325 6.28 12.92 11.72
N PHE A 326 7.32 12.73 10.92
CA PHE A 326 7.21 12.83 9.46
C PHE A 326 6.25 11.76 8.89
N MET A 327 6.38 10.50 9.28
CA MET A 327 5.49 9.43 8.81
C MET A 327 4.02 9.72 9.16
N GLN A 328 3.74 10.34 10.30
CA GLN A 328 2.39 10.79 10.68
C GLN A 328 1.87 11.90 9.73
N ALA A 329 2.75 12.75 9.20
CA ALA A 329 2.39 13.79 8.22
C ALA A 329 2.02 13.23 6.84
N LEU A 330 2.16 11.93 6.60
CA LEU A 330 1.76 11.26 5.36
C LEU A 330 0.31 10.78 5.36
N SER A 331 -0.43 10.98 6.46
CA SER A 331 -1.84 10.57 6.58
C SER A 331 -2.79 11.67 6.13
N SER A 332 -3.80 11.29 5.38
CA SER A 332 -4.91 12.15 4.99
C SER A 332 -6.25 11.43 5.07
N PRO A 333 -7.34 12.15 5.36
CA PRO A 333 -8.66 11.56 5.28
C PRO A 333 -8.96 11.02 3.89
N ILE A 334 -9.60 9.85 3.83
CA ILE A 334 -10.19 9.36 2.58
C ILE A 334 -11.54 10.08 2.38
N PRO A 335 -11.89 10.50 1.16
CA PRO A 335 -13.13 11.23 0.90
C PRO A 335 -14.36 10.49 1.41
N ALA A 336 -15.25 11.23 2.12
CA ALA A 336 -16.43 10.73 2.81
C ALA A 336 -17.43 9.86 2.00
N PRO A 337 -17.63 10.03 0.67
CA PRO A 337 -18.55 9.19 -0.10
C PRO A 337 -18.18 7.70 -0.05
N ILE A 338 -16.91 7.39 0.14
CA ILE A 338 -16.41 6.01 0.23
C ILE A 338 -16.61 5.45 1.64
N ALA A 339 -16.37 6.26 2.69
CA ALA A 339 -16.54 5.86 4.08
C ALA A 339 -18.01 5.66 4.48
N ALA A 340 -18.93 6.53 4.01
CA ALA A 340 -20.37 6.45 4.34
C ALA A 340 -21.09 5.27 3.68
N ALA A 341 -20.54 4.70 2.62
CA ALA A 341 -21.13 3.56 1.91
C ALA A 341 -20.92 2.23 2.65
N SER A 342 -19.92 2.11 3.51
CA SER A 342 -19.62 0.87 4.24
C SER A 342 -20.72 0.47 5.25
N THR A 343 -21.48 1.45 5.77
CA THR A 343 -22.49 1.20 6.82
C THR A 343 -23.85 0.71 6.31
N ARG A 344 -24.13 0.75 5.00
CA ARG A 344 -25.47 0.41 4.46
C ARG A 344 -25.60 -1.03 3.93
N VAL A 345 -24.52 -1.74 3.69
CA VAL A 345 -24.60 -3.14 3.15
C VAL A 345 -24.71 -4.20 4.24
N SER A 346 -24.43 -3.86 5.50
CA SER A 346 -24.42 -4.82 6.62
C SER A 346 -25.82 -5.29 7.10
N HIS A 347 -26.91 -4.87 6.47
CA HIS A 347 -28.29 -5.16 6.93
C HIS A 347 -29.23 -5.74 5.86
N LEU A 348 -28.73 -6.51 4.90
CA LEU A 348 -29.62 -7.36 4.13
C LEU A 348 -29.87 -8.66 4.95
N PRO A 349 -31.12 -8.96 5.35
CA PRO A 349 -31.39 -10.16 6.10
C PRO A 349 -31.04 -11.40 5.29
N VAL A 350 -30.26 -12.29 5.87
CA VAL A 350 -30.13 -13.66 5.39
C VAL A 350 -31.52 -14.26 5.37
N ALA A 351 -32.06 -14.53 4.19
CA ALA A 351 -33.33 -15.22 4.07
C ALA A 351 -33.19 -16.56 4.82
N GLY A 352 -33.92 -16.70 5.90
CA GLY A 352 -33.98 -17.91 6.71
C GLY A 352 -34.38 -19.10 5.85
N LYS A 353 -33.94 -20.26 6.32
CA LYS A 353 -34.06 -21.63 5.76
C LYS A 353 -35.40 -21.95 5.10
#